data_c4f90f9b5e2ec0076ded7574f8f9de73
#
_entry.id   c4f90f9b5e2ec0076ded7574f8f9de73
#
_cell.length_a   1.000
_cell.length_b   1.000
_cell.length_c   1.000
_cell.angle_alpha   90.00
_cell.angle_beta   90.00
_cell.angle_gamma   90.00
#
_symmetry.space_group_name_H-M   'P 1'
#
loop_
_entity.id
_entity.type
_entity.pdbx_description
1 polymer ?
#
loop_
_entity_poly.entity_id
_entity_poly.type
_entity_poly.pdbx_seq_one_letter_code
_entity_poly.pdbx_strand_id
1 'polypeptide(L)'
;MSNIFIKALFLIFLVNGLFSQGNPIDDHLVTIHAEDANLASILIIIAEDSNYNIVTGPSVAQTKKLTIHLDNAPILDALDLIIRAAGLSYEIKGNSILVAESSKLDEEIGIETYLIELKYANAKEVKDLLVNITENISIDKSSNSLLIKASPKKIMEIKEVIS
;
A
#
# COMPACT_ATOMS: atom_id res chain seq x y z
N MET A 1 2.21 24.25 -68.51
CA MET A 1 2.16 24.94 -67.18
C MET A 1 1.46 23.99 -66.25
N SER A 2 2.23 23.18 -65.58
CA SER A 2 1.72 22.11 -64.73
C SER A 2 2.09 22.44 -63.28
N ASN A 3 1.09 22.75 -62.45
CA ASN A 3 1.27 23.00 -61.00
C ASN A 3 1.26 21.65 -60.28
N ILE A 4 2.42 21.20 -59.89
CA ILE A 4 2.59 20.03 -59.05
C ILE A 4 2.38 20.49 -57.58
N PHE A 5 1.19 20.21 -57.05
CA PHE A 5 0.91 20.31 -55.64
C PHE A 5 1.58 19.15 -54.88
N ILE A 6 2.69 19.41 -54.27
CA ILE A 6 3.31 18.48 -53.30
C ILE A 6 2.50 18.53 -52.02
N LYS A 7 1.61 17.55 -51.84
CA LYS A 7 0.99 17.29 -50.55
C LYS A 7 2.02 16.68 -49.62
N ALA A 8 2.63 17.49 -48.75
CA ALA A 8 3.41 17.00 -47.65
C ALA A 8 2.45 16.32 -46.67
N LEU A 9 2.43 15.01 -46.71
CA LEU A 9 1.74 14.18 -45.70
C LEU A 9 2.54 14.21 -44.44
N PHE A 10 2.12 15.06 -43.49
CA PHE A 10 2.67 15.13 -42.14
C PHE A 10 2.16 13.90 -41.37
N LEU A 11 2.95 12.84 -41.39
CA LEU A 11 2.69 11.62 -40.62
C LEU A 11 3.05 11.94 -39.18
N ILE A 12 2.04 12.39 -38.38
CA ILE A 12 2.16 12.51 -36.95
C ILE A 12 2.19 11.09 -36.38
N PHE A 13 3.39 10.59 -36.12
CA PHE A 13 3.59 9.42 -35.28
C PHE A 13 3.19 9.82 -33.85
N LEU A 14 1.94 9.51 -33.47
CA LEU A 14 1.53 9.43 -32.06
C LEU A 14 2.27 8.25 -31.45
N VAL A 15 3.49 8.52 -31.00
CA VAL A 15 4.14 7.65 -30.02
C VAL A 15 3.33 7.76 -28.74
N ASN A 16 2.37 6.84 -28.57
CA ASN A 16 1.83 6.54 -27.27
C ASN A 16 2.97 5.92 -26.45
N GLY A 17 3.82 6.77 -25.92
CA GLY A 17 4.70 6.40 -24.83
C GLY A 17 3.80 5.94 -23.69
N LEU A 18 3.77 4.65 -23.45
CA LEU A 18 3.39 4.10 -22.17
C LEU A 18 4.35 4.70 -21.15
N PHE A 19 4.03 5.91 -20.68
CA PHE A 19 4.56 6.38 -19.41
C PHE A 19 3.98 5.42 -18.38
N SER A 20 4.75 4.39 -18.05
CA SER A 20 4.66 3.77 -16.76
C SER A 20 4.80 4.93 -15.77
N GLN A 21 3.72 5.39 -15.21
CA GLN A 21 3.75 6.26 -14.05
C GLN A 21 4.23 5.40 -12.89
N GLY A 22 5.55 5.10 -12.86
CA GLY A 22 6.23 4.79 -11.63
C GLY A 22 5.94 5.95 -10.68
N ASN A 23 5.49 5.65 -9.49
CA ASN A 23 5.28 6.66 -8.46
C ASN A 23 6.58 7.47 -8.37
N PRO A 24 6.55 8.81 -8.55
CA PRO A 24 7.78 9.62 -8.57
C PRO A 24 8.59 9.59 -7.26
N ILE A 25 8.16 8.80 -6.30
CA ILE A 25 8.72 8.66 -4.95
C ILE A 25 9.60 7.40 -4.82
N ASP A 26 9.46 6.42 -5.74
CA ASP A 26 10.29 5.20 -5.71
C ASP A 26 11.79 5.46 -5.97
N ASP A 27 12.12 6.61 -6.58
CA ASP A 27 13.52 6.97 -6.90
C ASP A 27 14.18 7.89 -5.87
N HIS A 28 13.45 8.33 -4.82
CA HIS A 28 14.02 9.19 -3.80
C HIS A 28 14.85 8.38 -2.80
N LEU A 29 16.15 8.66 -2.75
CA LEU A 29 17.10 7.99 -1.86
C LEU A 29 17.29 8.80 -0.59
N VAL A 30 17.24 8.13 0.57
CA VAL A 30 17.51 8.76 1.86
C VAL A 30 18.73 8.16 2.52
N THR A 31 19.43 8.98 3.28
CA THR A 31 20.51 8.57 4.19
C THR A 31 20.11 8.96 5.60
N ILE A 32 19.97 7.98 6.50
CA ILE A 32 19.52 8.18 7.88
C ILE A 32 20.52 7.52 8.82
N HIS A 33 21.22 8.33 9.61
CA HIS A 33 22.04 7.86 10.71
C HIS A 33 21.47 8.41 12.01
N ALA A 34 20.91 7.54 12.82
CA ALA A 34 20.28 7.89 14.09
C ALA A 34 20.66 6.88 15.17
N GLU A 35 21.11 7.33 16.30
CA GLU A 35 21.42 6.52 17.46
C GLU A 35 20.47 6.88 18.61
N ASP A 36 19.90 5.85 19.25
CA ASP A 36 18.98 6.02 20.39
C ASP A 36 17.84 7.03 20.12
N ALA A 37 17.32 7.05 18.90
CA ALA A 37 16.33 8.01 18.43
C ALA A 37 14.89 7.52 18.60
N ASN A 38 13.97 8.45 18.84
CA ASN A 38 12.54 8.15 18.86
C ASN A 38 12.02 7.96 17.44
N LEU A 39 11.14 6.97 17.24
CA LEU A 39 10.51 6.71 15.94
C LEU A 39 9.81 7.96 15.38
N ALA A 40 9.09 8.71 16.21
CA ALA A 40 8.41 9.93 15.78
C ALA A 40 9.37 10.94 15.14
N SER A 41 10.56 11.14 15.71
CA SER A 41 11.58 12.05 15.15
C SER A 41 12.12 11.56 13.82
N ILE A 42 12.31 10.25 13.67
CA ILE A 42 12.78 9.65 12.41
C ILE A 42 11.71 9.81 11.32
N LEU A 43 10.44 9.58 11.66
CA LEU A 43 9.32 9.73 10.72
C LEU A 43 9.14 11.18 10.25
N ILE A 44 9.43 12.17 11.11
CA ILE A 44 9.42 13.59 10.72
C ILE A 44 10.49 13.85 9.64
N ILE A 45 11.71 13.36 9.83
CA ILE A 45 12.79 13.50 8.83
C ILE A 45 12.38 12.89 7.50
N ILE A 46 11.79 11.67 7.54
CA ILE A 46 11.30 11.00 6.33
C ILE A 46 10.18 11.82 5.66
N ALA A 47 9.24 12.38 6.44
CA ALA A 47 8.16 13.19 5.92
C ALA A 47 8.68 14.47 5.22
N GLU A 48 9.64 15.16 5.83
CA GLU A 48 10.25 16.37 5.26
C GLU A 48 10.99 16.10 3.94
N ASP A 49 11.59 14.92 3.82
CA ASP A 49 12.40 14.53 2.66
C ASP A 49 11.56 13.86 1.54
N SER A 50 10.37 13.35 1.85
CA SER A 50 9.58 12.51 0.94
C SER A 50 8.36 13.16 0.29
N ASN A 51 7.99 14.37 0.64
CA ASN A 51 6.69 14.97 0.29
C ASN A 51 5.44 14.16 0.74
N TYR A 52 5.60 13.14 1.58
CA TYR A 52 4.47 12.44 2.20
C TYR A 52 4.04 13.12 3.49
N ASN A 53 2.74 13.14 3.72
CA ASN A 53 2.18 13.46 5.02
C ASN A 53 2.21 12.20 5.89
N ILE A 54 2.90 12.23 7.02
CA ILE A 54 2.92 11.09 7.93
C ILE A 54 1.97 11.37 9.09
N VAL A 55 1.02 10.45 9.29
CA VAL A 55 0.08 10.44 10.41
C VAL A 55 0.44 9.28 11.33
N THR A 56 0.64 9.57 12.61
CA THR A 56 1.06 8.57 13.59
C THR A 56 -0.02 8.33 14.63
N GLY A 57 -0.31 7.06 14.92
CA GLY A 57 -1.13 6.65 16.05
C GLY A 57 -0.37 6.74 17.38
N PRO A 58 -1.08 6.59 18.53
CA PRO A 58 -0.49 6.67 19.88
C PRO A 58 0.63 5.65 20.14
N SER A 59 0.60 4.51 19.46
CA SER A 59 1.60 3.45 19.57
C SER A 59 3.00 3.88 19.14
N VAL A 60 3.12 4.85 18.23
CA VAL A 60 4.42 5.39 17.79
C VAL A 60 5.19 6.02 18.96
N ALA A 61 4.49 6.74 19.84
CA ALA A 61 5.10 7.36 21.02
C ALA A 61 5.55 6.34 22.08
N GLN A 62 5.05 5.13 22.02
CA GLN A 62 5.34 4.05 22.97
C GLN A 62 6.45 3.09 22.50
N THR A 63 6.98 3.30 21.29
CA THR A 63 8.06 2.47 20.74
C THR A 63 9.36 2.69 21.49
N LYS A 64 10.15 1.62 21.57
CA LYS A 64 11.52 1.73 22.04
C LYS A 64 12.33 2.59 21.07
N LYS A 65 13.36 3.21 21.59
CA LYS A 65 14.31 3.95 20.75
C LYS A 65 15.02 3.03 19.78
N LEU A 66 15.32 3.56 18.61
CA LEU A 66 15.93 2.84 17.51
C LEU A 66 17.31 3.37 17.18
N THR A 67 18.22 2.50 16.77
CA THR A 67 19.49 2.85 16.16
C THR A 67 19.44 2.41 14.69
N ILE A 68 19.67 3.36 13.79
CA ILE A 68 19.46 3.20 12.35
C ILE A 68 20.69 3.72 11.61
N HIS A 69 21.19 2.90 10.68
CA HIS A 69 22.21 3.28 9.71
C HIS A 69 21.71 2.85 8.33
N LEU A 70 21.27 3.80 7.54
CA LEU A 70 20.81 3.58 6.16
C LEU A 70 21.54 4.59 5.26
N ASP A 71 22.18 4.09 4.21
CA ASP A 71 22.86 4.88 3.21
C ASP A 71 22.25 4.68 1.84
N ASN A 72 21.83 5.79 1.20
CA ASN A 72 21.26 5.77 -0.15
C ASN A 72 20.15 4.71 -0.34
N ALA A 73 19.27 4.55 0.65
CA ALA A 73 18.16 3.63 0.59
C ALA A 73 16.94 4.29 -0.09
N PRO A 74 16.18 3.56 -0.95
CA PRO A 74 14.90 4.05 -1.42
C PRO A 74 13.99 4.38 -0.24
N ILE A 75 13.30 5.52 -0.30
CA ILE A 75 12.60 6.06 0.87
C ILE A 75 11.51 5.14 1.40
N LEU A 76 10.78 4.44 0.52
CA LEU A 76 9.74 3.49 0.93
C LEU A 76 10.33 2.22 1.56
N ASP A 77 11.49 1.77 1.07
CA ASP A 77 12.20 0.64 1.66
C ASP A 77 12.75 1.00 3.04
N ALA A 78 13.33 2.20 3.17
CA ALA A 78 13.79 2.74 4.45
C ALA A 78 12.63 2.83 5.45
N LEU A 79 11.47 3.36 5.03
CA LEU A 79 10.26 3.46 5.83
C LEU A 79 9.78 2.08 6.30
N ASP A 80 9.68 1.11 5.38
CA ASP A 80 9.24 -0.25 5.69
C ASP A 80 10.15 -0.90 6.75
N LEU A 81 11.47 -0.82 6.56
CA LEU A 81 12.44 -1.39 7.49
C LEU A 81 12.35 -0.75 8.89
N ILE A 82 12.24 0.58 8.95
CA ILE A 82 12.18 1.33 10.20
C ILE A 82 10.90 1.02 10.97
N ILE A 83 9.76 1.01 10.31
CA ILE A 83 8.46 0.76 10.94
C ILE A 83 8.38 -0.69 11.43
N ARG A 84 8.86 -1.66 10.65
CA ARG A 84 8.93 -3.06 11.07
C ARG A 84 9.88 -3.27 12.24
N ALA A 85 11.04 -2.62 12.26
CA ALA A 85 11.97 -2.66 13.38
C ALA A 85 11.34 -2.12 14.68
N ALA A 86 10.41 -1.16 14.55
CA ALA A 86 9.61 -0.64 15.65
C ALA A 86 8.47 -1.58 16.10
N GLY A 87 8.20 -2.66 15.38
CA GLY A 87 7.07 -3.57 15.63
C GLY A 87 5.72 -3.00 15.22
N LEU A 88 5.72 -2.03 14.30
CA LEU A 88 4.53 -1.37 13.79
C LEU A 88 4.27 -1.74 12.33
N SER A 89 3.16 -1.27 11.81
CA SER A 89 2.77 -1.37 10.40
C SER A 89 2.38 0.01 9.86
N TYR A 90 2.31 0.12 8.53
CA TYR A 90 1.88 1.35 7.89
C TYR A 90 0.97 1.06 6.70
N GLU A 91 0.19 2.07 6.32
CA GLU A 91 -0.59 2.08 5.09
C GLU A 91 -0.43 3.40 4.37
N ILE A 92 -0.38 3.33 3.03
CA ILE A 92 -0.27 4.51 2.16
C ILE A 92 -1.65 4.76 1.55
N LYS A 93 -2.19 5.96 1.78
CA LYS A 93 -3.45 6.42 1.20
C LYS A 93 -3.25 7.76 0.50
N GLY A 94 -3.17 7.74 -0.82
CA GLY A 94 -2.81 8.92 -1.61
C GLY A 94 -1.41 9.41 -1.25
N ASN A 95 -1.29 10.65 -0.78
CA ASN A 95 -0.04 11.26 -0.33
C ASN A 95 0.16 11.20 1.19
N SER A 96 -0.53 10.31 1.87
CA SER A 96 -0.45 10.17 3.33
C SER A 96 -0.07 8.76 3.72
N ILE A 97 0.80 8.65 4.72
CA ILE A 97 1.26 7.40 5.33
C ILE A 97 0.73 7.38 6.76
N LEU A 98 -0.08 6.40 7.07
CA LEU A 98 -0.58 6.15 8.42
C LEU A 98 0.26 5.06 9.08
N VAL A 99 0.82 5.35 10.27
CA VAL A 99 1.66 4.42 11.03
C VAL A 99 1.00 4.09 12.35
N ALA A 100 0.70 2.82 12.59
CA ALA A 100 0.09 2.34 13.83
C ALA A 100 0.41 0.85 14.07
N GLU A 101 -0.09 0.29 15.17
CA GLU A 101 -0.12 -1.17 15.35
C GLU A 101 -0.97 -1.82 14.26
N SER A 102 -0.59 -3.02 13.81
CA SER A 102 -1.29 -3.72 12.73
C SER A 102 -2.78 -3.90 13.01
N SER A 103 -3.14 -4.24 14.26
CA SER A 103 -4.53 -4.37 14.68
C SER A 103 -5.34 -3.06 14.61
N LYS A 104 -4.68 -1.93 14.85
CA LYS A 104 -5.33 -0.61 14.82
C LYS A 104 -5.41 -0.02 13.43
N LEU A 105 -4.49 -0.37 12.53
CA LEU A 105 -4.59 0.02 11.12
C LEU A 105 -5.89 -0.48 10.51
N ASP A 106 -6.27 -1.71 10.82
CA ASP A 106 -7.54 -2.29 10.36
C ASP A 106 -8.77 -1.52 10.87
N GLU A 107 -8.70 -0.94 12.08
CA GLU A 107 -9.78 -0.13 12.67
C GLU A 107 -9.81 1.32 12.12
N GLU A 108 -8.64 1.95 11.92
CA GLU A 108 -8.52 3.36 11.53
C GLU A 108 -8.76 3.59 10.03
N ILE A 109 -8.49 2.62 9.17
CA ILE A 109 -8.65 2.74 7.71
C ILE A 109 -10.10 2.48 7.27
N GLY A 110 -10.92 2.01 8.19
CA GLY A 110 -12.30 1.63 7.96
C GLY A 110 -12.41 0.18 7.48
N ILE A 111 -13.12 -0.59 8.28
CA ILE A 111 -13.53 -1.94 7.89
C ILE A 111 -14.73 -1.78 6.96
N GLU A 112 -14.57 -2.23 5.74
CA GLU A 112 -15.64 -2.29 4.75
C GLU A 112 -16.18 -3.71 4.62
N THR A 113 -17.41 -3.83 4.13
CA THR A 113 -18.01 -5.14 3.86
C THR A 113 -17.89 -5.44 2.37
N TYR A 114 -17.21 -6.52 2.05
CA TYR A 114 -17.01 -7.00 0.69
C TYR A 114 -17.84 -8.25 0.45
N LEU A 115 -18.54 -8.28 -0.69
CA LEU A 115 -19.23 -9.47 -1.18
C LEU A 115 -18.35 -10.09 -2.28
N ILE A 116 -17.97 -11.36 -2.09
CA ILE A 116 -17.19 -12.13 -3.06
C ILE A 116 -18.01 -13.31 -3.52
N GLU A 117 -18.46 -13.30 -4.76
CA GLU A 117 -19.16 -14.40 -5.40
C GLU A 117 -18.16 -15.45 -5.91
N LEU A 118 -18.37 -16.71 -5.53
CA LEU A 118 -17.49 -17.81 -5.91
C LEU A 118 -18.10 -18.60 -7.05
N LYS A 119 -17.37 -18.70 -8.17
CA LYS A 119 -17.82 -19.39 -9.39
C LYS A 119 -17.45 -20.86 -9.43
N TYR A 120 -16.29 -21.22 -8.87
CA TYR A 120 -15.68 -22.54 -9.02
C TYR A 120 -15.45 -23.28 -7.70
N ALA A 121 -15.66 -22.62 -6.58
CA ALA A 121 -15.44 -23.17 -5.25
C ALA A 121 -16.70 -23.01 -4.38
N ASN A 122 -16.81 -23.83 -3.35
CA ASN A 122 -17.90 -23.76 -2.38
C ASN A 122 -17.57 -22.73 -1.29
N ALA A 123 -18.49 -21.82 -1.01
CA ALA A 123 -18.29 -20.76 -0.04
C ALA A 123 -17.95 -21.26 1.38
N LYS A 124 -18.44 -22.46 1.76
CA LYS A 124 -18.11 -23.05 3.05
C LYS A 124 -16.67 -23.52 3.10
N GLU A 125 -16.20 -24.22 2.05
CA GLU A 125 -14.82 -24.71 1.98
C GLU A 125 -13.81 -23.54 1.95
N VAL A 126 -14.10 -22.51 1.16
CA VAL A 126 -13.25 -21.31 1.10
C VAL A 126 -13.25 -20.57 2.44
N LYS A 127 -14.39 -20.45 3.12
CA LYS A 127 -14.44 -19.88 4.47
C LYS A 127 -13.52 -20.63 5.43
N ASP A 128 -13.57 -21.97 5.42
CA ASP A 128 -12.78 -22.81 6.33
C ASP A 128 -11.27 -22.65 6.07
N LEU A 129 -10.85 -22.36 4.83
CA LEU A 129 -9.47 -22.03 4.48
C LEU A 129 -9.06 -20.63 4.97
N LEU A 130 -9.98 -19.68 4.94
CA LEU A 130 -9.70 -18.28 5.29
C LEU A 130 -9.80 -17.98 6.78
N VAL A 131 -10.26 -18.92 7.61
CA VAL A 131 -10.48 -18.71 9.06
C VAL A 131 -9.20 -18.29 9.79
N ASN A 132 -8.02 -18.72 9.31
CA ASN A 132 -6.72 -18.34 9.86
C ASN A 132 -6.25 -16.94 9.40
N ILE A 133 -6.92 -16.37 8.41
CA ILE A 133 -6.57 -15.07 7.83
C ILE A 133 -7.48 -13.98 8.38
N THR A 134 -8.77 -14.28 8.57
CA THR A 134 -9.75 -13.36 9.14
C THR A 134 -10.92 -14.12 9.76
N GLU A 135 -11.39 -13.63 10.91
CA GLU A 135 -12.54 -14.18 11.62
C GLU A 135 -13.88 -13.57 11.15
N ASN A 136 -13.83 -12.44 10.45
CA ASN A 136 -15.00 -11.67 10.06
C ASN A 136 -15.57 -12.11 8.70
N ILE A 137 -15.85 -13.42 8.56
CA ILE A 137 -16.42 -14.01 7.35
C ILE A 137 -17.80 -14.64 7.64
N SER A 138 -18.78 -14.25 6.86
CA SER A 138 -20.08 -14.92 6.79
C SER A 138 -20.37 -15.44 5.38
N ILE A 139 -21.25 -16.44 5.28
CA ILE A 139 -21.60 -17.08 4.02
C ILE A 139 -23.03 -16.70 3.64
N ASP A 140 -23.21 -16.23 2.42
CA ASP A 140 -24.52 -16.26 1.77
C ASP A 140 -24.66 -17.56 0.96
N LYS A 141 -25.46 -18.48 1.49
CA LYS A 141 -25.71 -19.79 0.87
C LYS A 141 -26.52 -19.70 -0.42
N SER A 142 -27.31 -18.65 -0.56
CA SER A 142 -28.22 -18.49 -1.71
C SER A 142 -27.46 -18.09 -2.97
N SER A 143 -26.40 -17.31 -2.81
CA SER A 143 -25.58 -16.80 -3.91
C SER A 143 -24.18 -17.42 -3.98
N ASN A 144 -23.87 -18.45 -3.13
CA ASN A 144 -22.53 -19.02 -3.00
C ASN A 144 -21.46 -17.94 -2.82
N SER A 145 -21.74 -16.95 -1.97
CA SER A 145 -20.89 -15.78 -1.77
C SER A 145 -20.35 -15.71 -0.35
N LEU A 146 -19.18 -15.08 -0.22
CA LEU A 146 -18.59 -14.72 1.05
C LEU A 146 -18.85 -13.24 1.33
N LEU A 147 -19.34 -12.94 2.53
CA LEU A 147 -19.42 -11.59 3.07
C LEU A 147 -18.25 -11.42 4.04
N ILE A 148 -17.31 -10.58 3.69
CA ILE A 148 -16.06 -10.38 4.44
C ILE A 148 -16.00 -8.95 4.91
N LYS A 149 -15.80 -8.74 6.22
CA LYS A 149 -15.51 -7.43 6.78
C LYS A 149 -14.00 -7.35 6.99
N ALA A 150 -13.34 -6.48 6.22
CA ALA A 150 -11.89 -6.34 6.26
C ALA A 150 -11.45 -4.96 5.78
N SER A 151 -10.21 -4.60 6.10
CA SER A 151 -9.55 -3.45 5.48
C SER A 151 -9.28 -3.70 3.99
N PRO A 152 -9.11 -2.64 3.17
CA PRO A 152 -8.76 -2.77 1.75
C PRO A 152 -7.52 -3.62 1.50
N LYS A 153 -6.50 -3.51 2.35
CA LYS A 153 -5.28 -4.32 2.27
C LYS A 153 -5.58 -5.81 2.51
N LYS A 154 -6.35 -6.10 3.56
CA LYS A 154 -6.68 -7.48 3.92
C LYS A 154 -7.53 -8.17 2.87
N ILE A 155 -8.44 -7.43 2.23
CA ILE A 155 -9.26 -8.00 1.15
C ILE A 155 -8.44 -8.33 -0.10
N MET A 156 -7.36 -7.58 -0.38
CA MET A 156 -6.44 -7.91 -1.47
C MET A 156 -5.70 -9.23 -1.20
N GLU A 157 -5.17 -9.42 0.01
CA GLU A 157 -4.55 -10.69 0.43
C GLU A 157 -5.53 -11.87 0.29
N ILE A 158 -6.78 -11.68 0.73
CA ILE A 158 -7.82 -12.71 0.63
C ILE A 158 -8.12 -13.05 -0.83
N LYS A 159 -8.21 -12.06 -1.71
CA LYS A 159 -8.46 -12.27 -3.14
C LYS A 159 -7.33 -13.03 -3.83
N GLU A 160 -6.08 -12.82 -3.44
CA GLU A 160 -4.94 -13.59 -3.96
C GLU A 160 -5.00 -15.07 -3.56
N VAL A 161 -5.51 -15.37 -2.36
CA VAL A 161 -5.64 -16.76 -1.88
C VAL A 161 -6.76 -17.52 -2.61
N ILE A 162 -7.81 -16.82 -3.06
CA ILE A 162 -9.00 -17.45 -3.66
C ILE A 162 -9.05 -17.32 -5.19
N SER A 163 -8.06 -16.67 -5.82
CA SER A 163 -7.94 -16.57 -7.29
C SER A 163 -7.28 -17.80 -7.88
#